data_5cc42b8a11226dfcafa1b048030da2a6
#
_entry.id   5cc42b8a11226dfcafa1b048030da2a6
#
_cell.length_a   1.000
_cell.length_b   1.000
_cell.length_c   1.000
_cell.angle_alpha   90.00
_cell.angle_beta   90.00
_cell.angle_gamma   90.00
#
_symmetry.space_group_name_H-M   'P 1'
#
loop_
_entity.id
_entity.type
_entity.pdbx_description
1 polymer ?
#
loop_
_entity_poly.entity_id
_entity_poly.type
_entity_poly.pdbx_seq_one_letter_code
_entity_poly.pdbx_strand_id
1 'polypeptide(L)'
;MLRPDVEIRISFFPTEKGGLIQPIQSKYLRRPLKVNNSLFECMIFDQDVLILPGETYVFDVKFLSPEIAMQDISVGDYFTMADLNEIADGNFTKKYSEEDPQ
;
A
#
# COMPACT_ATOMS: atom_id res chain seq x y z
N MET A 1 17.87 5.24 -10.77
CA MET A 1 16.71 6.03 -10.29
C MET A 1 15.65 5.12 -9.72
N LEU A 2 15.11 5.46 -8.57
CA LEU A 2 14.02 4.71 -7.99
C LEU A 2 12.72 5.00 -8.74
N ARG A 3 11.88 3.99 -8.81
CA ARG A 3 10.54 4.12 -9.37
C ARG A 3 9.57 3.24 -8.57
N PRO A 4 8.29 3.51 -8.62
CA PRO A 4 7.32 2.68 -7.92
C PRO A 4 7.22 1.29 -8.55
N ASP A 5 6.78 0.33 -7.75
CA ASP A 5 6.57 -1.04 -8.20
C ASP A 5 5.13 -1.31 -8.59
N VAL A 6 4.20 -0.75 -7.85
CA VAL A 6 2.76 -0.96 -8.08
C VAL A 6 1.99 0.30 -7.77
N GLU A 7 0.76 0.35 -8.29
CA GLU A 7 -0.23 1.32 -7.86
C GLU A 7 -1.31 0.57 -7.10
N ILE A 8 -1.78 1.16 -6.00
CA ILE A 8 -2.84 0.57 -5.19
C ILE A 8 -3.99 1.56 -5.01
N ARG A 9 -5.18 0.99 -4.84
CA ARG A 9 -6.33 1.72 -4.35
C ARG A 9 -6.60 1.20 -2.95
N ILE A 10 -6.54 2.06 -1.95
CA ILE A 10 -6.57 1.67 -0.55
C ILE A 10 -7.60 2.50 0.22
N SER A 11 -8.41 1.80 1.01
CA SER A 11 -9.42 2.44 1.87
C SER A 11 -9.01 2.22 3.32
N PHE A 12 -8.87 3.31 4.06
CA PHE A 12 -8.52 3.26 5.48
C PHE A 12 -9.80 3.12 6.30
N PHE A 13 -9.78 2.19 7.25
CA PHE A 13 -10.94 1.96 8.09
C PHE A 13 -11.19 3.16 8.99
N PRO A 14 -12.47 3.46 9.29
CA PRO A 14 -12.78 4.49 10.27
C PRO A 14 -12.19 4.14 11.64
N THR A 15 -11.90 5.16 12.43
CA THR A 15 -11.31 4.98 13.76
C THR A 15 -12.16 4.05 14.63
N GLU A 16 -13.47 4.21 14.61
CA GLU A 16 -14.39 3.40 15.40
C GLU A 16 -14.44 1.94 14.97
N LYS A 17 -13.88 1.60 13.82
CA LYS A 17 -13.82 0.22 13.32
C LYS A 17 -12.40 -0.35 13.38
N GLY A 18 -11.56 0.22 14.23
CA GLY A 18 -10.22 -0.28 14.42
C GLY A 18 -9.18 0.28 13.47
N GLY A 19 -9.52 1.31 12.71
CA GLY A 19 -8.62 1.96 11.79
C GLY A 19 -7.63 2.91 12.47
N LEU A 20 -7.11 3.86 11.70
CA LEU A 20 -6.19 4.85 12.24
C LEU A 20 -6.85 5.63 13.37
N ILE A 21 -6.08 5.86 14.44
CA ILE A 21 -6.56 6.63 15.59
C ILE A 21 -6.63 8.11 15.24
N GLN A 22 -5.70 8.57 14.39
CA GLN A 22 -5.61 9.96 13.98
C GLN A 22 -5.03 10.02 12.58
N PRO A 23 -5.18 11.17 11.89
CA PRO A 23 -4.57 11.35 10.58
C PRO A 23 -3.06 11.15 10.61
N ILE A 24 -2.49 10.65 9.52
CA ILE A 24 -1.05 10.44 9.41
C ILE A 24 -0.58 10.90 8.03
N GLN A 25 0.59 11.54 7.97
CA GLN A 25 1.21 11.86 6.69
C GLN A 25 1.70 10.59 6.03
N SER A 26 1.43 10.44 4.74
CA SER A 26 1.76 9.21 4.03
C SER A 26 3.24 8.85 4.08
N LYS A 27 4.13 9.83 4.13
CA LYS A 27 5.57 9.58 4.23
C LYS A 27 5.99 8.88 5.52
N TYR A 28 5.13 8.91 6.54
CA TYR A 28 5.38 8.24 7.82
C TYR A 28 4.68 6.89 7.91
N LEU A 29 3.91 6.53 6.90
CA LEU A 29 3.17 5.27 6.92
C LEU A 29 4.09 4.14 6.46
N ARG A 30 4.50 3.30 7.41
CA ARG A 30 5.43 2.19 7.18
C ARG A 30 4.80 0.90 7.72
N ARG A 31 3.78 0.41 7.01
CA ARG A 31 3.06 -0.79 7.40
C ARG A 31 3.12 -1.79 6.25
N PRO A 32 3.28 -3.08 6.56
CA PRO A 32 3.29 -4.08 5.50
C PRO A 32 1.91 -4.27 4.88
N LEU A 33 1.90 -4.67 3.63
CA LEU A 33 0.71 -5.16 2.95
C LEU A 33 0.66 -6.67 3.07
N LYS A 34 -0.49 -7.19 3.47
CA LYS A 34 -0.71 -8.63 3.57
C LYS A 34 -1.48 -9.11 2.35
N VAL A 35 -0.86 -10.01 1.61
CA VAL A 35 -1.42 -10.58 0.38
C VAL A 35 -1.27 -12.09 0.48
N ASN A 36 -2.39 -12.84 0.42
CA ASN A 36 -2.34 -14.31 0.45
C ASN A 36 -1.49 -14.87 1.59
N ASN A 37 -1.64 -14.30 2.79
CA ASN A 37 -0.90 -14.71 3.99
C ASN A 37 0.58 -14.35 4.01
N SER A 38 1.06 -13.60 3.02
CA SER A 38 2.43 -13.08 3.01
C SER A 38 2.42 -11.60 3.32
N LEU A 39 3.43 -11.15 4.07
CA LEU A 39 3.60 -9.73 4.40
C LEU A 39 4.71 -9.16 3.54
N PHE A 40 4.44 -8.01 2.93
CA PHE A 40 5.41 -7.31 2.09
C PHE A 40 5.60 -5.90 2.62
N GLU A 41 6.82 -5.62 3.07
CA GLU A 41 7.18 -4.29 3.55
C GLU A 41 7.25 -3.32 2.38
N CYS A 42 6.69 -2.13 2.58
CA CYS A 42 6.60 -1.16 1.52
C CYS A 42 6.53 0.26 2.06
N MET A 43 6.60 1.21 1.13
CA MET A 43 6.41 2.63 1.43
C MET A 43 5.60 3.27 0.32
N ILE A 44 4.87 4.33 0.68
CA ILE A 44 4.20 5.18 -0.30
C ILE A 44 5.30 5.94 -1.05
N PHE A 45 5.26 5.86 -2.37
CA PHE A 45 6.33 6.39 -3.19
C PHE A 45 6.06 7.82 -3.63
N ASP A 46 7.00 8.71 -3.32
CA ASP A 46 7.04 10.09 -3.81
C ASP A 46 5.73 10.86 -3.66
N GLN A 47 4.99 10.59 -2.62
CA GLN A 47 3.75 11.28 -2.30
C GLN A 47 3.73 11.61 -0.83
N ASP A 48 3.26 12.81 -0.50
CA ASP A 48 3.13 13.23 0.88
C ASP A 48 1.77 13.88 1.06
N VAL A 49 0.79 13.04 1.40
CA VAL A 49 -0.60 13.46 1.64
C VAL A 49 -1.00 13.11 3.06
N LEU A 50 -1.91 13.89 3.60
CA LEU A 50 -2.51 13.61 4.90
C LEU A 50 -3.58 12.55 4.72
N ILE A 51 -3.35 11.38 5.32
CA ILE A 51 -4.29 10.26 5.26
C ILE A 51 -5.27 10.38 6.40
N LEU A 52 -6.55 10.40 6.07
CA LEU A 52 -7.64 10.51 7.04
C LEU A 52 -8.31 9.16 7.24
N PRO A 53 -8.68 8.80 8.48
CA PRO A 53 -9.48 7.60 8.71
C PRO A 53 -10.76 7.63 7.90
N GLY A 54 -11.16 6.49 7.34
CA GLY A 54 -12.40 6.36 6.60
C GLY A 54 -12.35 6.77 5.15
N GLU A 55 -11.19 7.23 4.65
CA GLU A 55 -11.06 7.73 3.28
C GLU A 55 -10.32 6.76 2.38
N THR A 56 -10.54 6.91 1.06
CA THR A 56 -9.92 6.07 0.03
C THR A 56 -8.93 6.88 -0.78
N TYR A 57 -7.81 6.25 -1.09
CA TYR A 57 -6.71 6.90 -1.82
C TYR A 57 -6.18 5.99 -2.92
N VAL A 58 -5.50 6.60 -3.89
CA VAL A 58 -4.71 5.87 -4.89
C VAL A 58 -3.26 6.29 -4.69
N PHE A 59 -2.39 5.32 -4.44
CA PHE A 59 -0.97 5.57 -4.17
C PHE A 59 -0.10 4.70 -5.05
N ASP A 60 1.07 5.23 -5.41
CA ASP A 60 2.18 4.42 -5.90
C ASP A 60 2.94 3.87 -4.70
N VAL A 61 3.40 2.64 -4.81
CA VAL A 61 4.05 1.92 -3.70
C VAL A 61 5.38 1.33 -4.18
N LYS A 62 6.38 1.45 -3.33
CA LYS A 62 7.69 0.83 -3.53
C LYS A 62 7.87 -0.24 -2.46
N PHE A 63 8.15 -1.48 -2.88
CA PHE A 63 8.43 -2.56 -1.95
C PHE A 63 9.88 -2.54 -1.51
N LEU A 64 10.13 -3.00 -0.29
CA LEU A 64 11.49 -3.18 0.21
C LEU A 64 12.22 -4.28 -0.57
N SER A 65 11.49 -5.36 -0.90
CA SER A 65 12.02 -6.48 -1.67
C SER A 65 11.15 -6.72 -2.89
N PRO A 66 11.27 -5.85 -3.92
CA PRO A 66 10.35 -5.91 -5.06
C PRO A 66 10.44 -7.21 -5.86
N GLU A 67 11.62 -7.82 -5.96
CA GLU A 67 11.79 -9.05 -6.70
C GLU A 67 10.98 -10.21 -6.13
N ILE A 68 10.73 -10.20 -4.82
CA ILE A 68 9.90 -11.22 -4.18
C ILE A 68 8.42 -10.84 -4.32
N ALA A 69 8.09 -9.61 -3.96
CA ALA A 69 6.71 -9.14 -3.97
C ALA A 69 6.09 -9.20 -5.37
N MET A 70 6.84 -8.78 -6.37
CA MET A 70 6.32 -8.70 -7.74
C MET A 70 6.03 -10.06 -8.36
N GLN A 71 6.65 -11.12 -7.86
CA GLN A 71 6.34 -12.48 -8.32
C GLN A 71 5.00 -12.98 -7.80
N ASP A 72 4.62 -12.53 -6.59
CA ASP A 72 3.44 -13.07 -5.90
C ASP A 72 2.19 -12.23 -6.11
N ILE A 73 2.33 -11.00 -6.58
CA ILE A 73 1.23 -10.04 -6.68
C ILE A 73 0.75 -9.93 -8.12
N SER A 74 -0.58 -9.95 -8.30
CA SER A 74 -1.21 -9.72 -9.59
C SER A 74 -2.16 -8.54 -9.49
N VAL A 75 -2.36 -7.83 -10.61
CA VAL A 75 -3.35 -6.75 -10.68
C VAL A 75 -4.72 -7.31 -10.32
N GLY A 76 -5.43 -6.61 -9.46
CA GLY A 76 -6.72 -7.05 -8.95
C GLY A 76 -6.65 -7.76 -7.61
N ASP A 77 -5.48 -8.23 -7.20
CA ASP A 77 -5.34 -8.91 -5.92
C ASP A 77 -5.75 -8.01 -4.77
N TYR A 78 -6.44 -8.61 -3.82
CA TYR A 78 -6.86 -7.96 -2.59
C TYR A 78 -5.72 -7.99 -1.58
N PHE A 79 -5.59 -6.93 -0.80
CA PHE A 79 -4.65 -6.87 0.31
C PHE A 79 -5.28 -6.20 1.52
N THR A 80 -4.66 -6.41 2.67
CA THR A 80 -4.92 -5.60 3.86
C THR A 80 -3.61 -4.92 4.27
N MET A 81 -3.72 -3.77 4.88
CA MET A 81 -2.56 -3.11 5.49
C MET A 81 -2.62 -3.42 6.97
N ALA A 82 -1.60 -4.10 7.46
CA ALA A 82 -1.63 -4.65 8.80
C ALA A 82 -0.49 -4.12 9.66
N ASP A 83 -0.79 -3.99 10.92
CA ASP A 83 0.18 -3.81 11.98
C ASP A 83 -0.21 -4.84 13.02
N LEU A 84 -0.53 -4.42 14.24
CA LEU A 84 -1.16 -5.31 15.21
C LEU A 84 -2.59 -5.62 14.77
N ASN A 85 -3.25 -4.64 14.15
CA ASN A 85 -4.59 -4.79 13.61
C ASN A 85 -4.58 -4.36 12.15
N GLU A 86 -5.53 -4.86 11.38
CA GLU A 86 -5.73 -4.40 10.02
C GLU A 86 -6.33 -3.00 10.07
N ILE A 87 -5.70 -2.04 9.41
CA ILE A 87 -6.13 -0.64 9.42
C ILE A 87 -6.70 -0.17 8.09
N ALA A 88 -6.49 -0.96 7.02
CA ALA A 88 -6.93 -0.60 5.68
C ALA A 88 -7.00 -1.84 4.81
N ASP A 89 -7.72 -1.73 3.70
CA ASP A 89 -7.73 -2.76 2.66
C ASP A 89 -7.79 -2.13 1.29
N GLY A 90 -7.56 -2.94 0.28
CA GLY A 90 -7.61 -2.45 -1.09
C GLY A 90 -7.21 -3.49 -2.11
N ASN A 91 -6.90 -2.99 -3.31
CA ASN A 91 -6.54 -3.82 -4.45
C ASN A 91 -5.37 -3.20 -5.19
N PHE A 92 -4.57 -4.06 -5.83
CA PHE A 92 -3.52 -3.61 -6.74
C PHE A 92 -4.16 -3.24 -8.06
N THR A 93 -3.91 -2.02 -8.53
CA THR A 93 -4.51 -1.51 -9.76
C THR A 93 -3.56 -1.51 -10.93
N LYS A 94 -2.25 -1.44 -10.66
CA LYS A 94 -1.21 -1.50 -11.71
C LYS A 94 0.03 -2.18 -11.18
N LYS A 95 0.75 -2.87 -12.06
CA LYS A 95 2.12 -3.33 -11.81
C LYS A 95 3.02 -2.63 -12.82
N TYR A 96 4.01 -1.94 -12.33
CA TYR A 96 4.98 -1.28 -13.20
C TYR A 96 6.10 -2.25 -13.49
N SER A 97 6.50 -2.33 -14.75
CA SER A 97 7.58 -3.19 -15.18
C SER A 97 8.84 -2.36 -15.34
N GLU A 98 10.01 -2.99 -15.18
CA GLU A 98 11.28 -2.32 -15.42
C GLU A 98 11.40 -1.84 -16.86
N GLU A 99 10.67 -2.46 -17.78
CA GLU A 99 10.70 -2.13 -19.18
C GLU A 99 9.77 -0.99 -19.56
N ASP A 100 8.89 -0.59 -18.65
CA ASP A 100 7.96 0.48 -18.93
C ASP A 100 8.72 1.79 -19.10
N PRO A 101 8.44 2.54 -20.19
CA PRO A 101 9.07 3.85 -20.34
C PRO A 101 8.57 4.79 -19.26
N GLN A 102 9.45 5.66 -18.83
CA GLN A 102 9.13 6.64 -17.80
C GLN A 102 9.13 8.05 -18.34
#